data_db94061f1f1e7948aeb7e52343b61919
#
_entry.id   db94061f1f1e7948aeb7e52343b61919
#
_cell.length_a   1.000
_cell.length_b   1.000
_cell.length_c   1.000
_cell.angle_alpha   90.00
_cell.angle_beta   90.00
_cell.angle_gamma   90.00
#
_symmetry.space_group_name_H-M   'P 1'
#
loop_
_entity.id
_entity.type
_entity.pdbx_description
1 polymer ?
#
loop_
_entity_poly.entity_id
_entity_poly.type
_entity_poly.pdbx_seq_one_letter_code
_entity_poly.pdbx_strand_id
1 'polypeptide(L)'
;MHQDHPGVGAGIPDALQVYRLKELKKFGCNAYRSSHNPMTPEMLDACDSLGILVIEENRLTGVNEEHTRLLKRMIDRDRNHPCIILWSVGNEEWGIEWKESGTRIAATMREYCHRFDPTRLMTVASSSGPAILIPADVAGYNYILQNPVEQHRKDYPGRRALGSEETTGCGTRGIYFDTHDKGH
;
A
#
# COMPACT_ATOMS: atom_id res chain seq x y z
N MET A 1 7.82 7.51 -0.16
CA MET A 1 8.70 7.77 -1.33
C MET A 1 8.07 8.72 -2.34
N HIS A 2 6.78 8.63 -2.64
CA HIS A 2 6.10 9.55 -3.57
C HIS A 2 5.79 10.92 -2.97
N GLN A 3 5.83 11.07 -1.67
CA GLN A 3 5.43 12.28 -0.93
C GLN A 3 6.52 13.32 -0.74
N ASP A 4 7.78 12.93 -0.88
CA ASP A 4 8.92 13.82 -0.68
C ASP A 4 10.16 13.39 -1.50
N HIS A 5 11.14 14.27 -1.53
CA HIS A 5 12.43 13.98 -2.15
C HIS A 5 13.54 14.80 -1.44
N PRO A 6 14.72 14.21 -1.19
CA PRO A 6 15.87 14.98 -0.67
C PRO A 6 16.15 16.21 -1.52
N GLY A 7 16.27 17.36 -0.89
CA GLY A 7 16.57 18.63 -1.55
C GLY A 7 15.36 19.47 -1.96
N VAL A 8 14.17 18.88 -2.12
CA VAL A 8 12.94 19.63 -2.47
C VAL A 8 11.78 19.38 -1.48
N GLY A 9 11.97 18.48 -0.53
CA GLY A 9 10.91 18.13 0.43
C GLY A 9 9.65 17.64 -0.24
N ALA A 10 8.48 18.07 0.24
CA ALA A 10 7.18 17.70 -0.32
C ALA A 10 6.79 18.48 -1.59
N GLY A 11 7.55 19.50 -1.95
CA GLY A 11 7.33 20.30 -3.19
C GLY A 11 7.90 19.62 -4.43
N ILE A 12 7.53 18.38 -4.70
CA ILE A 12 8.06 17.58 -5.78
C ILE A 12 7.45 18.01 -7.13
N PRO A 13 8.24 18.48 -8.11
CA PRO A 13 7.73 18.75 -9.44
C PRO A 13 7.31 17.47 -10.16
N ASP A 14 6.29 17.55 -11.03
CA ASP A 14 5.79 16.42 -11.81
C ASP A 14 6.87 15.73 -12.61
N ALA A 15 7.77 16.51 -13.24
CA ALA A 15 8.90 15.98 -13.99
C ALA A 15 9.81 15.07 -13.14
N LEU A 16 9.96 15.36 -11.84
CA LEU A 16 10.75 14.54 -10.94
C LEU A 16 9.99 13.25 -10.58
N GLN A 17 8.66 13.30 -10.43
CA GLN A 17 7.84 12.10 -10.22
C GLN A 17 7.95 11.16 -11.43
N VAL A 18 7.78 11.70 -12.65
CA VAL A 18 7.93 10.92 -13.88
C VAL A 18 9.34 10.32 -14.00
N TYR A 19 10.37 11.10 -13.68
CA TYR A 19 11.76 10.61 -13.68
C TYR A 19 11.93 9.42 -12.74
N ARG A 20 11.45 9.52 -11.50
CA ARG A 20 11.55 8.46 -10.49
C ARG A 20 10.87 7.17 -10.95
N LEU A 21 9.66 7.27 -11.53
CA LEU A 21 8.93 6.12 -12.07
C LEU A 21 9.68 5.48 -13.26
N LYS A 22 10.29 6.29 -14.11
CA LYS A 22 11.12 5.79 -15.21
C LYS A 22 12.36 5.05 -14.69
N GLU A 23 13.00 5.56 -13.64
CA GLU A 23 14.15 4.86 -13.05
C GLU A 23 13.72 3.53 -12.41
N LEU A 24 12.61 3.49 -11.66
CA LEU A 24 12.06 2.23 -11.14
C LEU A 24 11.79 1.23 -12.25
N LYS A 25 11.22 1.68 -13.35
CA LYS A 25 10.94 0.81 -14.50
C LYS A 25 12.21 0.23 -15.15
N LYS A 26 13.31 0.99 -15.19
CA LYS A 26 14.62 0.50 -15.65
C LYS A 26 15.17 -0.64 -14.79
N PHE A 27 14.84 -0.65 -13.49
CA PHE A 27 15.14 -1.73 -12.56
C PHE A 27 14.17 -2.94 -12.65
N GLY A 28 13.22 -2.91 -13.59
CA GLY A 28 12.26 -3.99 -13.79
C GLY A 28 10.99 -3.88 -12.94
N CYS A 29 10.79 -2.78 -12.21
CA CYS A 29 9.55 -2.57 -11.46
C CYS A 29 8.38 -2.38 -12.43
N ASN A 30 7.30 -3.12 -12.18
CA ASN A 30 6.06 -3.04 -12.95
C ASN A 30 4.84 -2.69 -12.10
N ALA A 31 5.03 -2.58 -10.78
CA ALA A 31 3.99 -2.19 -9.84
C ALA A 31 4.53 -1.22 -8.78
N TYR A 32 3.65 -0.42 -8.23
CA TYR A 32 3.94 0.58 -7.21
C TYR A 32 2.82 0.61 -6.17
N ARG A 33 3.17 0.66 -4.89
CA ARG A 33 2.22 0.91 -3.81
C ARG A 33 2.41 2.33 -3.29
N SER A 34 1.33 3.09 -3.18
CA SER A 34 1.36 4.49 -2.72
C SER A 34 1.47 4.62 -1.20
N SER A 35 2.43 3.91 -0.61
CA SER A 35 2.63 3.92 0.84
C SER A 35 3.05 5.31 1.34
N HIS A 36 2.33 5.98 2.23
CA HIS A 36 1.06 5.50 2.82
C HIS A 36 -0.05 6.52 2.64
N ASN A 37 -0.15 7.14 1.50
CA ASN A 37 -1.19 8.11 1.17
C ASN A 37 -1.45 8.11 -0.34
N PRO A 38 -2.62 8.59 -0.78
CA PRO A 38 -2.93 8.67 -2.20
C PRO A 38 -1.88 9.46 -2.99
N MET A 39 -1.57 8.99 -4.18
CA MET A 39 -0.70 9.69 -5.12
C MET A 39 -1.35 10.99 -5.61
N THR A 40 -0.52 11.89 -6.17
CA THR A 40 -1.06 13.00 -6.95
C THR A 40 -1.63 12.48 -8.27
N PRO A 41 -2.65 13.15 -8.85
CA PRO A 41 -3.18 12.76 -10.15
C PRO A 41 -2.11 12.68 -11.23
N GLU A 42 -1.16 13.61 -11.25
CA GLU A 42 -0.06 13.67 -12.22
C GLU A 42 0.86 12.43 -12.11
N MET A 43 1.05 11.90 -10.91
CA MET A 43 1.80 10.67 -10.73
C MET A 43 1.02 9.44 -11.22
N LEU A 44 -0.30 9.42 -11.02
CA LEU A 44 -1.17 8.38 -11.57
C LEU A 44 -1.20 8.42 -13.10
N ASP A 45 -1.30 9.62 -13.70
CA ASP A 45 -1.18 9.82 -15.18
C ASP A 45 0.16 9.26 -15.71
N ALA A 46 1.23 9.48 -14.96
CA ALA A 46 2.53 8.92 -15.32
C ALA A 46 2.56 7.39 -15.21
N CYS A 47 1.93 6.80 -14.19
CA CYS A 47 1.79 5.36 -14.04
C CYS A 47 0.98 4.76 -15.20
N ASP A 48 -0.15 5.40 -15.57
CA ASP A 48 -0.95 5.00 -16.72
C ASP A 48 -0.12 4.99 -18.00
N SER A 49 0.60 6.07 -18.25
CA SER A 49 1.42 6.24 -19.47
C SER A 49 2.60 5.28 -19.53
N LEU A 50 3.20 4.95 -18.38
CA LEU A 50 4.37 4.08 -18.30
C LEU A 50 3.99 2.59 -18.13
N GLY A 51 2.73 2.26 -17.93
CA GLY A 51 2.27 0.89 -17.67
C GLY A 51 2.83 0.35 -16.35
N ILE A 52 2.73 1.14 -15.27
CA ILE A 52 3.05 0.74 -13.90
C ILE A 52 1.74 0.51 -13.15
N LEU A 53 1.52 -0.70 -12.67
CA LEU A 53 0.33 -1.03 -11.88
C LEU A 53 0.41 -0.37 -10.50
N VAL A 54 -0.73 0.03 -9.94
CA VAL A 54 -0.78 0.77 -8.68
C VAL A 54 -1.69 0.08 -7.67
N ILE A 55 -1.19 -0.05 -6.44
CA ILE A 55 -2.00 -0.22 -5.24
C ILE A 55 -2.15 1.16 -4.62
N GLU A 56 -3.33 1.76 -4.75
CA GLU A 56 -3.59 3.09 -4.24
C GLU A 56 -4.07 3.02 -2.80
N GLU A 57 -3.38 3.73 -1.90
CA GLU A 57 -3.57 3.54 -0.47
C GLU A 57 -4.18 4.76 0.23
N ASN A 58 -5.21 4.49 1.03
CA ASN A 58 -5.70 5.36 2.08
C ASN A 58 -5.05 4.95 3.41
N ARG A 59 -4.19 5.82 3.97
CA ARG A 59 -3.37 5.50 5.15
C ARG A 59 -4.16 5.03 6.38
N LEU A 60 -5.35 5.61 6.58
CA LEU A 60 -6.07 5.47 7.84
C LEU A 60 -7.15 4.40 7.76
N THR A 61 -7.02 3.38 8.61
CA THR A 61 -8.04 2.34 8.78
C THR A 61 -9.07 2.77 9.80
N GLY A 62 -10.29 3.00 9.37
CA GLY A 62 -11.38 3.42 10.26
C GLY A 62 -12.69 3.61 9.53
N VAL A 63 -13.79 3.66 10.31
CA VAL A 63 -15.16 3.71 9.79
C VAL A 63 -15.98 4.89 10.30
N ASN A 64 -15.35 5.85 10.97
CA ASN A 64 -16.02 7.09 11.30
C ASN A 64 -16.22 7.95 10.04
N GLU A 65 -16.98 8.99 10.17
CA GLU A 65 -17.36 9.87 9.05
C GLU A 65 -16.13 10.39 8.29
N GLU A 66 -15.09 10.82 9.00
CA GLU A 66 -13.88 11.36 8.38
C GLU A 66 -13.12 10.31 7.58
N HIS A 67 -12.92 9.12 8.15
CA HIS A 67 -12.23 8.02 7.45
C HIS A 67 -12.99 7.58 6.21
N THR A 68 -14.30 7.45 6.31
CA THR A 68 -15.17 7.08 5.18
C THR A 68 -15.15 8.15 4.09
N ARG A 69 -15.15 9.43 4.49
CA ARG A 69 -15.06 10.56 3.57
C ARG A 69 -13.73 10.58 2.81
N LEU A 70 -12.62 10.34 3.52
CA LEU A 70 -11.29 10.29 2.89
C LEU A 70 -11.18 9.15 1.90
N LEU A 71 -11.60 7.95 2.28
CA LEU A 71 -11.63 6.78 1.40
C LEU A 71 -12.48 7.03 0.14
N LYS A 72 -13.67 7.58 0.33
CA LYS A 72 -14.55 7.91 -0.79
C LYS A 72 -13.92 8.93 -1.73
N ARG A 73 -13.31 9.99 -1.18
CA ARG A 73 -12.67 11.04 -2.00
C ARG A 73 -11.49 10.49 -2.81
N MET A 74 -10.68 9.59 -2.24
CA MET A 74 -9.62 8.91 -2.98
C MET A 74 -10.21 8.13 -4.15
N ILE A 75 -11.18 7.26 -3.91
CA ILE A 75 -11.80 6.43 -4.95
C ILE A 75 -12.50 7.30 -6.02
N ASP A 76 -13.28 8.30 -5.63
CA ASP A 76 -13.98 9.17 -6.58
C ASP A 76 -13.02 9.93 -7.50
N ARG A 77 -11.87 10.38 -6.96
CA ARG A 77 -10.87 11.10 -7.72
C ARG A 77 -10.14 10.18 -8.70
N ASP A 78 -9.76 8.98 -8.24
CA ASP A 78 -8.73 8.18 -8.88
C ASP A 78 -9.25 6.95 -9.66
N ARG A 79 -10.53 6.57 -9.48
CA ARG A 79 -11.08 5.33 -10.08
C ARG A 79 -11.03 5.24 -11.61
N ASN A 80 -10.80 6.35 -12.31
CA ASN A 80 -10.67 6.36 -13.77
C ASN A 80 -9.24 6.10 -14.25
N HIS A 81 -8.25 5.96 -13.35
CA HIS A 81 -6.90 5.55 -13.72
C HIS A 81 -6.82 4.04 -13.93
N PRO A 82 -6.54 3.56 -15.14
CA PRO A 82 -6.44 2.12 -15.43
C PRO A 82 -5.25 1.45 -14.74
N CYS A 83 -4.22 2.19 -14.34
CA CYS A 83 -3.10 1.65 -13.59
C CYS A 83 -3.49 1.12 -12.20
N ILE A 84 -4.54 1.65 -11.58
CA ILE A 84 -4.95 1.22 -10.24
C ILE A 84 -5.62 -0.16 -10.32
N ILE A 85 -5.03 -1.12 -9.63
CA ILE A 85 -5.51 -2.52 -9.61
C ILE A 85 -6.14 -2.92 -8.27
N LEU A 86 -5.76 -2.26 -7.17
CA LEU A 86 -6.26 -2.52 -5.82
C LEU A 86 -6.44 -1.21 -5.05
N TRP A 87 -7.47 -1.17 -4.22
CA TRP A 87 -7.65 -0.14 -3.19
C TRP A 87 -7.10 -0.66 -1.86
N SER A 88 -6.10 0.02 -1.29
CA SER A 88 -5.58 -0.28 0.04
C SER A 88 -6.24 0.63 1.07
N VAL A 89 -6.82 0.03 2.11
CA VAL A 89 -7.60 0.76 3.13
C VAL A 89 -6.84 1.01 4.41
N GLY A 90 -5.55 0.79 4.44
CA GLY A 90 -4.71 1.12 5.58
C GLY A 90 -3.44 0.31 5.69
N ASN A 91 -2.61 0.71 6.63
CA ASN A 91 -1.30 0.12 6.88
C ASN A 91 -0.99 0.06 8.38
N GLU A 92 -0.69 -1.15 8.86
CA GLU A 92 -0.10 -1.42 10.19
C GLU A 92 -0.82 -0.76 11.37
N GLU A 93 -2.10 -1.01 11.48
CA GLU A 93 -2.87 -0.55 12.64
C GLU A 93 -2.73 -1.55 13.81
N TRP A 94 -1.58 -1.60 14.41
CA TRP A 94 -1.20 -2.57 15.45
C TRP A 94 -2.22 -2.71 16.58
N GLY A 95 -2.90 -1.62 16.91
CA GLY A 95 -3.95 -1.62 17.92
C GLY A 95 -5.14 -2.54 17.61
N ILE A 96 -5.36 -2.91 16.36
CA ILE A 96 -6.53 -3.66 15.90
C ILE A 96 -6.20 -4.89 15.04
N GLU A 97 -4.96 -5.07 14.57
CA GLU A 97 -4.58 -6.16 13.65
C GLU A 97 -4.96 -7.56 14.17
N TRP A 98 -4.90 -7.77 15.49
CA TRP A 98 -5.20 -9.03 16.16
C TRP A 98 -6.62 -9.12 16.71
N LYS A 99 -7.42 -8.07 16.59
CA LYS A 99 -8.69 -7.96 17.26
C LYS A 99 -9.87 -8.15 16.32
N GLU A 100 -10.96 -8.67 16.86
CA GLU A 100 -12.24 -8.74 16.16
C GLU A 100 -12.71 -7.35 15.67
N SER A 101 -12.40 -6.30 16.42
CA SER A 101 -12.68 -4.93 15.98
C SER A 101 -11.99 -4.59 14.66
N GLY A 102 -10.74 -5.03 14.46
CA GLY A 102 -10.03 -4.86 13.18
C GLY A 102 -10.71 -5.61 12.05
N THR A 103 -11.12 -6.85 12.28
CA THR A 103 -11.91 -7.62 11.31
C THR A 103 -13.18 -6.88 10.91
N ARG A 104 -13.94 -6.35 11.86
CA ARG A 104 -15.21 -5.64 11.60
C ARG A 104 -14.97 -4.32 10.86
N ILE A 105 -13.95 -3.56 11.26
CA ILE A 105 -13.59 -2.31 10.58
C ILE A 105 -13.18 -2.59 9.13
N ALA A 106 -12.28 -3.54 8.90
CA ALA A 106 -11.84 -3.88 7.55
C ALA A 106 -12.98 -4.43 6.68
N ALA A 107 -13.90 -5.23 7.25
CA ALA A 107 -15.09 -5.70 6.55
C ALA A 107 -15.98 -4.53 6.09
N THR A 108 -16.21 -3.55 6.95
CA THR A 108 -17.01 -2.36 6.61
C THR A 108 -16.30 -1.51 5.54
N MET A 109 -14.98 -1.34 5.64
CA MET A 109 -14.21 -0.60 4.62
C MET A 109 -14.23 -1.33 3.27
N ARG A 110 -14.18 -2.67 3.26
CA ARG A 110 -14.35 -3.47 2.05
C ARG A 110 -15.71 -3.22 1.39
N GLU A 111 -16.77 -3.22 2.17
CA GLU A 111 -18.12 -2.91 1.65
C GLU A 111 -18.19 -1.49 1.05
N TYR A 112 -17.54 -0.52 1.67
CA TYR A 112 -17.43 0.84 1.11
C TYR A 112 -16.64 0.87 -0.19
N CYS A 113 -15.50 0.19 -0.27
CA CYS A 113 -14.74 0.09 -1.52
C CYS A 113 -15.60 -0.47 -2.64
N HIS A 114 -16.26 -1.60 -2.42
CA HIS A 114 -17.11 -2.24 -3.43
C HIS A 114 -18.35 -1.40 -3.80
N ARG A 115 -18.84 -0.57 -2.87
CA ARG A 115 -19.92 0.37 -3.15
C ARG A 115 -19.47 1.54 -4.01
N PHE A 116 -18.28 2.07 -3.76
CA PHE A 116 -17.74 3.24 -4.46
C PHE A 116 -17.09 2.86 -5.79
N ASP A 117 -16.49 1.68 -5.84
CA ASP A 117 -15.91 1.08 -7.05
C ASP A 117 -16.06 -0.46 -7.03
N PRO A 118 -17.07 -1.02 -7.68
CA PRO A 118 -17.27 -2.47 -7.75
C PRO A 118 -16.29 -3.19 -8.69
N THR A 119 -15.43 -2.44 -9.39
CA THR A 119 -14.54 -3.01 -10.42
C THR A 119 -13.20 -3.47 -9.87
N ARG A 120 -12.82 -3.02 -8.67
CA ARG A 120 -11.53 -3.32 -8.04
C ARG A 120 -11.68 -3.98 -6.69
N LEU A 121 -10.70 -4.82 -6.37
CA LEU A 121 -10.63 -5.50 -5.08
C LEU A 121 -9.98 -4.62 -4.02
N MET A 122 -10.27 -4.92 -2.76
CA MET A 122 -9.72 -4.24 -1.58
C MET A 122 -8.59 -5.06 -0.97
N THR A 123 -7.54 -4.36 -0.54
CA THR A 123 -6.46 -4.88 0.32
C THR A 123 -6.29 -4.04 1.57
N VAL A 124 -5.63 -4.57 2.56
CA VAL A 124 -5.12 -3.88 3.75
C VAL A 124 -3.78 -4.50 4.11
N ALA A 125 -2.81 -3.68 4.52
CA ALA A 125 -1.49 -4.16 4.89
C ALA A 125 -1.38 -4.37 6.40
N SER A 126 -0.91 -5.55 6.82
CA SER A 126 -0.70 -5.91 8.21
C SER A 126 0.71 -6.42 8.45
N SER A 127 1.34 -5.95 9.53
CA SER A 127 2.69 -6.34 9.92
C SER A 127 2.72 -7.62 10.76
N SER A 128 1.64 -7.97 11.44
CA SER A 128 1.68 -9.07 12.40
C SER A 128 0.36 -9.80 12.63
N GLY A 129 -0.77 -9.14 12.43
CA GLY A 129 -2.07 -9.66 12.83
C GLY A 129 -2.92 -10.20 11.69
N PRO A 130 -3.42 -11.46 11.77
CA PRO A 130 -4.26 -12.03 10.73
C PRO A 130 -5.70 -11.51 10.76
N ALA A 131 -6.18 -10.99 11.90
CA ALA A 131 -7.60 -10.67 12.07
C ALA A 131 -8.08 -9.59 11.10
N ILE A 132 -7.31 -8.53 10.91
CA ILE A 132 -7.64 -7.47 9.97
C ILE A 132 -7.62 -7.94 8.51
N LEU A 133 -6.85 -9.00 8.20
CA LEU A 133 -6.72 -9.57 6.86
C LEU A 133 -7.90 -10.50 6.49
N ILE A 134 -8.67 -10.97 7.48
CA ILE A 134 -9.76 -11.95 7.25
C ILE A 134 -10.76 -11.46 6.20
N PRO A 135 -11.29 -10.23 6.27
CA PRO A 135 -12.28 -9.76 5.32
C PRO A 135 -11.70 -9.21 4.02
N ALA A 136 -10.39 -9.02 3.92
CA ALA A 136 -9.77 -8.46 2.72
C ALA A 136 -9.96 -9.38 1.50
N ASP A 137 -10.21 -8.79 0.33
CA ASP A 137 -10.24 -9.55 -0.93
C ASP A 137 -8.86 -10.09 -1.29
N VAL A 138 -7.83 -9.31 -0.93
CA VAL A 138 -6.42 -9.68 -1.08
C VAL A 138 -5.71 -9.29 0.22
N ALA A 139 -5.15 -10.27 0.92
CA ALA A 139 -4.40 -10.03 2.15
C ALA A 139 -3.03 -9.40 1.85
N GLY A 140 -2.73 -8.25 2.45
CA GLY A 140 -1.44 -7.57 2.32
C GLY A 140 -0.53 -7.93 3.51
N TYR A 141 0.57 -8.60 3.26
CA TYR A 141 1.54 -8.92 4.31
C TYR A 141 2.72 -7.96 4.25
N ASN A 142 2.97 -7.27 5.37
CA ASN A 142 4.20 -6.54 5.59
C ASN A 142 5.21 -7.47 6.28
N TYR A 143 6.45 -7.47 5.80
CA TYR A 143 7.56 -8.24 6.40
C TYR A 143 7.24 -9.74 6.50
N ILE A 144 7.20 -10.40 5.36
CA ILE A 144 6.84 -11.82 5.22
C ILE A 144 7.58 -12.71 6.22
N LEU A 145 8.87 -12.42 6.51
CA LEU A 145 9.65 -13.19 7.47
C LEU A 145 9.14 -13.09 8.92
N GLN A 146 8.36 -12.05 9.24
CA GLN A 146 7.77 -11.83 10.56
C GLN A 146 6.35 -12.35 10.67
N ASN A 147 5.72 -12.65 9.54
CA ASN A 147 4.35 -13.12 9.47
C ASN A 147 4.31 -14.65 9.32
N PRO A 148 3.45 -15.36 10.04
CA PRO A 148 3.26 -16.80 9.89
C PRO A 148 2.43 -17.12 8.62
N VAL A 149 2.91 -16.70 7.44
CA VAL A 149 2.18 -16.78 6.16
C VAL A 149 1.75 -18.20 5.83
N GLU A 150 2.62 -19.19 6.08
CA GLU A 150 2.30 -20.60 5.84
C GLU A 150 1.16 -21.11 6.75
N GLN A 151 1.12 -20.63 8.00
CA GLN A 151 0.01 -20.95 8.89
C GLN A 151 -1.28 -20.28 8.40
N HIS A 152 -1.20 -19.00 8.03
CA HIS A 152 -2.37 -18.27 7.49
C HIS A 152 -2.92 -18.93 6.21
N ARG A 153 -2.06 -19.50 5.35
CA ARG A 153 -2.50 -20.24 4.16
C ARG A 153 -3.26 -21.53 4.52
N LYS A 154 -2.85 -22.20 5.59
CA LYS A 154 -3.55 -23.41 6.09
C LYS A 154 -4.90 -23.06 6.72
N ASP A 155 -4.93 -21.98 7.52
CA ASP A 155 -6.13 -21.55 8.23
C ASP A 155 -7.17 -20.93 7.28
N TYR A 156 -6.72 -20.33 6.19
CA TYR A 156 -7.57 -19.65 5.21
C TYR A 156 -7.23 -20.10 3.78
N PRO A 157 -7.53 -21.36 3.42
CA PRO A 157 -7.21 -21.90 2.10
C PRO A 157 -7.96 -21.14 1.00
N GLY A 158 -7.26 -20.83 -0.08
CA GLY A 158 -7.83 -20.08 -1.20
C GLY A 158 -7.79 -18.56 -1.06
N ARG A 159 -7.30 -18.01 0.08
CA ARG A 159 -7.11 -16.58 0.22
C ARG A 159 -6.06 -16.08 -0.75
N ARG A 160 -6.40 -15.03 -1.50
CA ARG A 160 -5.43 -14.27 -2.30
C ARG A 160 -4.56 -13.44 -1.36
N ALA A 161 -3.27 -13.34 -1.65
CA ALA A 161 -2.35 -12.57 -0.84
C ALA A 161 -1.25 -11.95 -1.71
N LEU A 162 -0.65 -10.89 -1.19
CA LEU A 162 0.55 -10.25 -1.75
C LEU A 162 1.46 -9.80 -0.61
N GLY A 163 2.75 -9.66 -0.90
CA GLY A 163 3.68 -8.90 -0.07
C GLY A 163 3.45 -7.42 -0.34
N SER A 164 3.02 -6.69 0.67
CA SER A 164 2.81 -5.24 0.58
C SER A 164 4.05 -4.46 0.99
N GLU A 165 4.86 -5.02 1.88
CA GLU A 165 6.22 -4.58 2.23
C GLU A 165 7.07 -5.81 2.54
N GLU A 166 8.12 -6.04 1.76
CA GLU A 166 8.90 -7.28 1.90
C GLU A 166 10.00 -7.15 2.96
N THR A 167 10.72 -6.03 2.96
CA THR A 167 11.84 -5.79 3.87
C THR A 167 12.09 -4.30 4.08
N THR A 168 12.60 -3.97 5.26
CA THR A 168 13.21 -2.67 5.53
C THR A 168 14.71 -2.80 5.32
N GLY A 169 15.18 -2.53 4.11
CA GLY A 169 16.61 -2.46 3.83
C GLY A 169 17.16 -1.10 4.24
N CYS A 170 18.20 -1.09 5.06
CA CYS A 170 18.99 0.12 5.26
C CYS A 170 19.77 0.43 3.98
N GLY A 171 19.54 1.60 3.40
CA GLY A 171 20.29 2.04 2.23
C GLY A 171 21.77 2.22 2.56
N THR A 172 22.64 1.75 1.68
CA THR A 172 24.10 1.87 1.85
C THR A 172 24.68 3.12 1.21
N ARG A 173 23.83 4.01 0.70
CA ARG A 173 24.29 5.24 0.02
C ARG A 173 25.15 6.09 0.95
N GLY A 174 26.41 6.30 0.56
CA GLY A 174 27.39 7.03 1.35
C GLY A 174 28.10 6.20 2.42
N ILE A 175 27.80 4.92 2.54
CA ILE A 175 28.44 3.98 3.46
C ILE A 175 29.23 2.99 2.60
N TYR A 176 30.54 3.16 2.57
CA TYR A 176 31.44 2.34 1.74
C TYR A 176 32.44 1.52 2.58
N PHE A 177 32.19 1.44 3.88
CA PHE A 177 33.01 0.70 4.83
C PHE A 177 32.15 -0.30 5.60
N ASP A 178 32.68 -1.51 5.79
CA ASP A 178 32.12 -2.45 6.74
C ASP A 178 32.27 -1.89 8.16
N THR A 179 31.20 -1.42 8.73
CA THR A 179 31.14 -0.95 10.11
C THR A 179 30.02 -1.71 10.82
N HIS A 180 30.37 -2.86 11.39
CA HIS A 180 29.43 -3.68 12.19
C HIS A 180 28.76 -2.89 13.32
N ASP A 181 29.47 -1.88 13.87
CA ASP A 181 28.97 -1.02 14.95
C ASP A 181 27.82 -0.10 14.52
N LYS A 182 27.52 0.02 13.22
CA LYS A 182 26.45 0.87 12.68
C LYS A 182 25.22 0.08 12.20
N GLY A 183 25.17 -1.22 12.48
CA GLY A 183 24.01 -2.06 12.17
C GLY A 183 23.81 -2.33 10.66
N HIS A 184 24.89 -2.34 9.90
CA HIS A 184 24.86 -2.60 8.44
C HIS A 184 25.50 -3.93 8.10
#